data_0a11849b04aa184a2c026fed8bc4a0bd
#
_entry.id   0a11849b04aa184a2c026fed8bc4a0bd
#
_cell.length_a   1.000
_cell.length_b   1.000
_cell.length_c   1.000
_cell.angle_alpha   90.00
_cell.angle_beta   90.00
_cell.angle_gamma   90.00
#
_symmetry.space_group_name_H-M   'P 1'
#
loop_
_entity.id
_entity.type
_entity.pdbx_description
1 polymer ?
#
loop_
_entity_poly.entity_id
_entity_poly.type
_entity_poly.pdbx_seq_one_letter_code
_entity_poly.pdbx_strand_id
1 'polypeptide(L)'
;EDLCKERDELEKLIKSEARQWTAIKKQIQALRKTFGKDTVLGARRTEIGAAPTLEIVPDEVMIEKEPITVICSHKGWIRAMKGHNVDPKDLKYKDGDKGAFVFSAQTTDKILVFASNGRFYTIGGDKLPAGRGFGEPIRLMVDLPNDCDIVDMMIYDEAQKMVVAATTGHGFVVAMK
;
A
#
# COMPACT_ATOMS: atom_id res chain seq x y z
N GLU A 1 44.83 37.71 -41.13
CA GLU A 1 44.87 38.93 -40.26
C GLU A 1 43.93 38.84 -39.05
N ASP A 2 42.74 38.28 -39.18
CA ASP A 2 41.75 38.24 -38.09
C ASP A 2 42.14 37.28 -36.96
N LEU A 3 42.76 36.14 -37.28
CA LEU A 3 43.24 35.18 -36.28
C LEU A 3 44.34 35.76 -35.39
N CYS A 4 45.24 36.61 -35.96
CA CYS A 4 46.28 37.25 -35.17
C CYS A 4 45.71 38.28 -34.20
N LYS A 5 44.69 39.01 -34.61
CA LYS A 5 44.01 39.96 -33.73
C LYS A 5 43.27 39.25 -32.59
N GLU A 6 42.57 38.19 -32.92
CA GLU A 6 41.87 37.38 -31.91
C GLU A 6 42.86 36.76 -30.91
N ARG A 7 43.99 36.22 -31.34
CA ARG A 7 45.06 35.74 -30.48
C ARG A 7 45.52 36.84 -29.52
N ASP A 8 45.84 38.02 -30.06
CA ASP A 8 46.33 39.12 -29.23
C ASP A 8 45.30 39.64 -28.24
N GLU A 9 44.01 39.61 -28.58
CA GLU A 9 42.91 39.91 -27.65
C GLU A 9 42.78 38.87 -26.54
N LEU A 10 42.86 37.59 -26.88
CA LEU A 10 42.80 36.50 -25.90
C LEU A 10 44.00 36.53 -24.96
N GLU A 11 45.24 36.80 -25.48
CA GLU A 11 46.40 36.97 -24.63
C GLU A 11 46.26 38.13 -23.64
N LYS A 12 45.69 39.25 -24.07
CA LYS A 12 45.42 40.40 -23.17
C LYS A 12 44.34 40.06 -22.13
N LEU A 13 43.37 39.21 -22.51
CA LEU A 13 42.34 38.76 -21.60
C LEU A 13 42.93 37.83 -20.51
N ILE A 14 43.79 36.88 -20.91
CA ILE A 14 44.40 35.93 -19.99
C ILE A 14 45.33 36.63 -19.01
N LYS A 15 46.05 37.66 -19.45
CA LYS A 15 47.01 38.39 -18.62
C LYS A 15 46.34 39.37 -17.61
N SER A 16 45.04 39.62 -17.68
CA SER A 16 44.37 40.63 -16.85
C SER A 16 43.06 40.12 -16.25
N GLU A 17 43.05 39.85 -14.97
CA GLU A 17 41.90 39.44 -14.20
C GLU A 17 40.71 40.43 -14.31
N ALA A 18 41.01 41.73 -14.30
CA ALA A 18 39.98 42.77 -14.46
C ALA A 18 39.25 42.68 -15.81
N ARG A 19 39.98 42.34 -16.88
CA ARG A 19 39.39 42.11 -18.19
C ARG A 19 38.57 40.81 -18.27
N GLN A 20 39.00 39.77 -17.58
CA GLN A 20 38.26 38.52 -17.46
C GLN A 20 36.91 38.77 -16.77
N TRP A 21 36.89 39.45 -15.65
CA TRP A 21 35.65 39.82 -14.94
C TRP A 21 34.72 40.71 -15.79
N THR A 22 35.31 41.60 -16.59
CA THR A 22 34.52 42.44 -17.50
C THR A 22 33.88 41.60 -18.62
N ALA A 23 34.60 40.62 -19.18
CA ALA A 23 34.10 39.71 -20.19
C ALA A 23 32.99 38.83 -19.64
N ILE A 24 33.17 38.24 -18.44
CA ILE A 24 32.16 37.46 -17.74
C ILE A 24 30.90 38.30 -17.47
N LYS A 25 31.08 39.53 -16.99
CA LYS A 25 29.95 40.44 -16.74
C LYS A 25 29.14 40.73 -18.01
N LYS A 26 29.81 40.93 -19.15
CA LYS A 26 29.14 41.12 -20.44
C LYS A 26 28.36 39.89 -20.87
N GLN A 27 28.93 38.69 -20.71
CA GLN A 27 28.28 37.42 -21.05
C GLN A 27 27.03 37.19 -20.16
N ILE A 28 27.17 37.43 -18.85
CA ILE A 28 26.04 37.30 -17.93
C ILE A 28 24.92 38.32 -18.28
N GLN A 29 25.28 39.54 -18.64
CA GLN A 29 24.30 40.54 -19.08
C GLN A 29 23.58 40.12 -20.36
N ALA A 30 24.30 39.54 -21.33
CA ALA A 30 23.71 39.02 -22.55
C ALA A 30 22.73 37.87 -22.28
N LEU A 31 23.15 36.91 -21.42
CA LEU A 31 22.30 35.80 -20.97
C LEU A 31 21.05 36.30 -20.24
N ARG A 32 21.20 37.29 -19.35
CA ARG A 32 20.09 37.90 -18.64
C ARG A 32 19.11 38.60 -19.59
N LYS A 33 19.61 39.24 -20.67
CA LYS A 33 18.77 39.86 -21.68
C LYS A 33 17.98 38.83 -22.49
N THR A 34 18.53 37.63 -22.71
CA THR A 34 17.89 36.57 -23.49
C THR A 34 16.98 35.70 -22.66
N PHE A 35 17.40 35.36 -21.44
CA PHE A 35 16.73 34.41 -20.56
C PHE A 35 16.22 35.05 -19.25
N GLY A 36 16.09 36.35 -19.18
CA GLY A 36 15.55 37.06 -18.02
C GLY A 36 14.07 36.71 -17.80
N LYS A 37 13.59 36.87 -16.60
CA LYS A 37 12.21 36.54 -16.20
C LYS A 37 11.13 37.18 -17.06
N ASP A 38 11.46 38.35 -17.64
CA ASP A 38 10.55 39.15 -18.44
C ASP A 38 10.60 38.82 -19.96
N THR A 39 11.40 37.82 -20.33
CA THR A 39 11.55 37.40 -21.74
C THR A 39 10.71 36.14 -22.02
N VAL A 40 10.35 35.92 -23.28
CA VAL A 40 9.58 34.75 -23.71
C VAL A 40 10.28 33.42 -23.36
N LEU A 41 11.63 33.38 -23.42
CA LEU A 41 12.42 32.20 -23.11
C LEU A 41 12.68 32.03 -21.61
N GLY A 42 12.70 33.13 -20.84
CA GLY A 42 12.99 33.13 -19.40
C GLY A 42 11.73 33.12 -18.54
N ALA A 43 10.56 33.34 -19.12
CA ALA A 43 9.30 33.30 -18.39
C ALA A 43 9.03 31.87 -17.86
N ARG A 44 8.75 31.79 -16.57
CA ARG A 44 8.44 30.50 -15.93
C ARG A 44 7.10 29.99 -16.42
N ARG A 45 7.10 28.82 -17.04
CA ARG A 45 5.91 28.15 -17.58
C ARG A 45 5.20 27.25 -16.56
N THR A 46 5.87 26.98 -15.44
CA THR A 46 5.35 26.11 -14.38
C THR A 46 5.03 26.93 -13.14
N GLU A 47 3.85 26.73 -12.60
CA GLU A 47 3.45 27.29 -11.31
C GLU A 47 3.56 26.23 -10.21
N ILE A 48 3.93 26.64 -9.00
CA ILE A 48 3.88 25.78 -7.83
C ILE A 48 2.48 25.97 -7.26
N GLY A 49 1.58 25.07 -7.62
CA GLY A 49 0.24 25.00 -7.06
C GLY A 49 0.22 24.23 -5.75
N ALA A 50 -0.89 24.30 -5.03
CA ALA A 50 -1.17 23.37 -3.95
C ALA A 50 -1.25 21.94 -4.51
N ALA A 51 -0.80 20.95 -3.73
CA ALA A 51 -0.98 19.56 -4.11
C ALA A 51 -2.47 19.30 -4.35
N PRO A 52 -2.85 18.62 -5.44
CA PRO A 52 -4.24 18.25 -5.64
C PRO A 52 -4.69 17.43 -4.42
N THR A 53 -5.80 17.81 -3.82
CA THR A 53 -6.49 16.96 -2.84
C THR A 53 -6.99 15.75 -3.62
N LEU A 54 -6.17 14.70 -3.65
CA LEU A 54 -6.64 13.41 -4.14
C LEU A 54 -7.68 12.95 -3.11
N GLU A 55 -8.95 12.98 -3.48
CA GLU A 55 -9.94 12.17 -2.82
C GLU A 55 -9.53 10.73 -3.09
N ILE A 56 -8.79 10.14 -2.14
CA ILE A 56 -8.52 8.72 -2.16
C ILE A 56 -9.88 8.08 -1.93
N VAL A 57 -10.53 7.67 -3.03
CA VAL A 57 -11.70 6.80 -2.96
C VAL A 57 -11.15 5.49 -2.38
N PRO A 58 -11.51 5.11 -1.15
CA PRO A 58 -11.03 3.85 -0.59
C PRO A 58 -11.39 2.71 -1.54
N ASP A 59 -10.47 1.79 -1.79
CA ASP A 59 -10.71 0.61 -2.63
C ASP A 59 -11.98 -0.15 -2.18
N GLU A 60 -12.33 -0.04 -0.90
CA GLU A 60 -13.53 -0.59 -0.28
C GLU A 60 -14.84 -0.10 -0.94
N VAL A 61 -14.88 1.09 -1.53
CA VAL A 61 -16.07 1.63 -2.22
C VAL A 61 -16.31 0.96 -3.58
N MET A 62 -15.28 0.36 -4.18
CA MET A 62 -15.36 -0.33 -5.47
C MET A 62 -15.69 -1.82 -5.35
N ILE A 63 -15.71 -2.38 -4.13
CA ILE A 63 -15.99 -3.79 -3.91
C ILE A 63 -17.49 -4.03 -3.98
N GLU A 64 -17.93 -4.88 -4.92
CA GLU A 64 -19.32 -5.30 -5.02
C GLU A 64 -19.70 -6.16 -3.81
N LYS A 65 -20.78 -5.78 -3.14
CA LYS A 65 -21.24 -6.44 -1.93
C LYS A 65 -21.95 -7.73 -2.27
N GLU A 66 -21.26 -8.86 -2.16
CA GLU A 66 -21.82 -10.19 -2.38
C GLU A 66 -21.82 -11.02 -1.08
N PRO A 67 -22.85 -11.87 -0.87
CA PRO A 67 -22.84 -12.81 0.24
C PRO A 67 -21.82 -13.93 -0.02
N ILE A 68 -20.99 -14.20 0.98
CA ILE A 68 -20.00 -15.27 0.95
C ILE A 68 -20.04 -16.12 2.21
N THR A 69 -19.67 -17.38 2.09
CA THR A 69 -19.38 -18.26 3.23
C THR A 69 -17.88 -18.49 3.32
N VAL A 70 -17.30 -18.07 4.44
CA VAL A 70 -15.88 -18.26 4.73
C VAL A 70 -15.69 -19.64 5.34
N ILE A 71 -14.72 -20.37 4.83
CA ILE A 71 -14.39 -21.73 5.25
C ILE A 71 -12.89 -21.76 5.52
N CYS A 72 -12.53 -22.12 6.73
CA CYS A 72 -11.13 -22.33 7.12
C CYS A 72 -10.96 -23.72 7.70
N SER A 73 -9.91 -24.41 7.27
CA SER A 73 -9.56 -25.73 7.79
C SER A 73 -8.63 -25.63 9.02
N HIS A 74 -8.48 -26.71 9.73
CA HIS A 74 -7.61 -26.80 10.92
C HIS A 74 -6.12 -26.54 10.58
N LYS A 75 -5.69 -26.88 9.36
CA LYS A 75 -4.33 -26.58 8.87
C LYS A 75 -4.18 -25.17 8.28
N GLY A 76 -5.23 -24.34 8.40
CA GLY A 76 -5.20 -22.93 7.94
C GLY A 76 -5.39 -22.75 6.44
N TRP A 77 -6.08 -23.67 5.76
CA TRP A 77 -6.51 -23.48 4.38
C TRP A 77 -7.84 -22.71 4.36
N ILE A 78 -7.84 -21.53 3.75
CA ILE A 78 -8.98 -20.62 3.72
C ILE A 78 -9.51 -20.44 2.31
N ARG A 79 -10.84 -20.34 2.18
CA ARG A 79 -11.56 -20.05 0.92
C ARG A 79 -12.91 -19.38 1.22
N ALA A 80 -13.45 -18.70 0.23
CA ALA A 80 -14.81 -18.16 0.25
C ALA A 80 -15.66 -18.83 -0.81
N MET A 81 -16.86 -19.26 -0.46
CA MET A 81 -17.87 -19.75 -1.40
C MET A 81 -18.97 -18.70 -1.55
N LYS A 82 -19.53 -18.54 -2.74
CA LYS A 82 -20.65 -17.62 -2.99
C LYS A 82 -21.92 -18.11 -2.29
N GLY A 83 -22.60 -17.19 -1.64
CA GLY A 83 -23.85 -17.44 -0.91
C GLY A 83 -23.65 -17.91 0.52
N HIS A 84 -24.76 -17.97 1.27
CA HIS A 84 -24.81 -18.40 2.67
C HIS A 84 -25.35 -19.83 2.84
N ASN A 85 -25.82 -20.48 1.76
CA ASN A 85 -26.47 -21.79 1.80
C ASN A 85 -25.48 -22.94 1.57
N VAL A 86 -24.37 -22.93 2.30
CA VAL A 86 -23.35 -23.97 2.21
C VAL A 86 -23.53 -24.95 3.36
N ASP A 87 -23.86 -26.20 3.07
CA ASP A 87 -23.94 -27.24 4.10
C ASP A 87 -22.50 -27.65 4.52
N PRO A 88 -22.14 -27.54 5.79
CA PRO A 88 -20.83 -27.94 6.28
C PRO A 88 -20.46 -29.41 5.96
N LYS A 89 -21.46 -30.27 5.72
CA LYS A 89 -21.26 -31.69 5.40
C LYS A 89 -20.75 -31.95 3.98
N ASP A 90 -21.04 -31.03 3.06
CA ASP A 90 -20.64 -31.12 1.66
C ASP A 90 -19.25 -30.54 1.39
N LEU A 91 -18.62 -30.00 2.40
CA LEU A 91 -17.33 -29.36 2.28
C LEU A 91 -16.19 -30.39 2.20
N LYS A 92 -15.44 -30.30 1.12
CA LYS A 92 -14.24 -31.14 0.93
C LYS A 92 -13.01 -30.41 1.46
N TYR A 93 -12.20 -31.14 2.22
CA TYR A 93 -10.93 -30.69 2.78
C TYR A 93 -9.78 -31.50 2.18
N LYS A 94 -8.55 -31.07 2.36
CA LYS A 94 -7.35 -31.79 1.97
C LYS A 94 -7.23 -33.08 2.77
N ASP A 95 -6.54 -34.07 2.21
CA ASP A 95 -6.31 -35.34 2.91
C ASP A 95 -5.63 -35.13 4.26
N GLY A 96 -6.24 -35.68 5.30
CA GLY A 96 -5.78 -35.52 6.68
C GLY A 96 -6.02 -34.12 7.28
N ASP A 97 -6.94 -33.31 6.70
CA ASP A 97 -7.38 -32.04 7.24
C ASP A 97 -8.88 -32.05 7.57
N LYS A 98 -9.34 -31.15 8.41
CA LYS A 98 -10.72 -31.02 8.87
C LYS A 98 -11.16 -29.57 8.83
N GLY A 99 -12.48 -29.34 8.74
CA GLY A 99 -13.05 -28.01 8.92
C GLY A 99 -12.83 -27.50 10.34
N ALA A 100 -12.41 -26.25 10.48
CA ALA A 100 -12.29 -25.59 11.78
C ALA A 100 -13.32 -24.46 11.91
N PHE A 101 -13.40 -23.57 10.94
CA PHE A 101 -14.27 -22.40 11.01
C PHE A 101 -15.10 -22.32 9.73
N VAL A 102 -16.42 -22.14 9.88
CA VAL A 102 -17.37 -21.91 8.78
C VAL A 102 -18.37 -20.87 9.25
N PHE A 103 -18.42 -19.72 8.59
CA PHE A 103 -19.36 -18.66 8.91
C PHE A 103 -19.72 -17.83 7.68
N SER A 104 -20.90 -17.21 7.73
CA SER A 104 -21.42 -16.34 6.69
C SER A 104 -20.83 -14.94 6.82
N ALA A 105 -20.42 -14.33 5.72
CA ALA A 105 -19.86 -12.99 5.64
C ALA A 105 -20.25 -12.32 4.31
N GLN A 106 -19.73 -11.12 4.07
CA GLN A 106 -19.87 -10.41 2.81
C GLN A 106 -18.47 -10.08 2.27
N THR A 107 -18.36 -9.86 0.97
CA THR A 107 -17.09 -9.46 0.34
C THR A 107 -16.53 -8.16 0.93
N THR A 108 -17.39 -7.28 1.42
CA THR A 108 -16.99 -6.01 2.06
C THR A 108 -16.58 -6.15 3.53
N ASP A 109 -16.80 -7.31 4.14
CA ASP A 109 -16.50 -7.50 5.56
C ASP A 109 -15.02 -7.74 5.78
N LYS A 110 -14.52 -7.27 6.93
CA LYS A 110 -13.15 -7.56 7.41
C LYS A 110 -13.22 -8.78 8.34
N ILE A 111 -12.39 -9.74 8.07
CA ILE A 111 -12.31 -10.99 8.85
C ILE A 111 -11.12 -10.86 9.79
N LEU A 112 -11.38 -11.02 11.08
CA LEU A 112 -10.34 -11.10 12.10
C LEU A 112 -9.93 -12.55 12.31
N VAL A 113 -8.63 -12.75 12.36
CA VAL A 113 -7.99 -14.03 12.66
C VAL A 113 -7.19 -13.86 13.95
N PHE A 114 -7.56 -14.57 14.98
CA PHE A 114 -6.85 -14.59 16.24
C PHE A 114 -5.91 -15.79 16.28
N ALA A 115 -4.63 -15.57 16.51
CA ALA A 115 -3.61 -16.59 16.51
C ALA A 115 -3.07 -16.87 17.92
N SER A 116 -2.45 -18.04 18.10
CA SER A 116 -1.91 -18.51 19.37
C SER A 116 -0.78 -17.64 19.93
N ASN A 117 -0.16 -16.79 19.09
CA ASN A 117 0.80 -15.78 19.53
C ASN A 117 0.15 -14.54 20.18
N GLY A 118 -1.18 -14.53 20.34
CA GLY A 118 -1.93 -13.42 20.90
C GLY A 118 -2.11 -12.23 19.97
N ARG A 119 -1.81 -12.37 18.68
CA ARG A 119 -1.99 -11.31 17.67
C ARG A 119 -3.27 -11.49 16.89
N PHE A 120 -3.86 -10.37 16.49
CA PHE A 120 -4.97 -10.31 15.55
C PHE A 120 -4.46 -9.92 14.16
N TYR A 121 -4.94 -10.62 13.15
CA TYR A 121 -4.70 -10.33 11.75
C TYR A 121 -6.02 -10.02 11.08
N THR A 122 -6.03 -9.11 10.11
CA THR A 122 -7.24 -8.72 9.38
C THR A 122 -7.09 -9.05 7.91
N ILE A 123 -8.11 -9.70 7.35
CA ILE A 123 -8.19 -10.05 5.92
C ILE A 123 -9.51 -9.49 5.38
N GLY A 124 -9.49 -8.82 4.22
CA GLY A 124 -10.72 -8.43 3.52
C GLY A 124 -11.43 -9.64 2.93
N GLY A 125 -12.76 -9.67 3.00
CA GLY A 125 -13.56 -10.74 2.41
C GLY A 125 -13.40 -10.85 0.89
N ASP A 126 -13.13 -9.74 0.22
CA ASP A 126 -12.81 -9.62 -1.22
C ASP A 126 -11.50 -10.31 -1.61
N LYS A 127 -10.55 -10.39 -0.68
CA LYS A 127 -9.21 -10.98 -0.92
C LYS A 127 -9.17 -12.49 -0.72
N LEU A 128 -10.27 -13.09 -0.27
CA LEU A 128 -10.31 -14.52 -0.07
C LEU A 128 -10.34 -15.29 -1.41
N PRO A 129 -9.62 -16.41 -1.51
CA PRO A 129 -9.63 -17.24 -2.72
C PRO A 129 -11.03 -17.81 -2.96
N ALA A 130 -11.45 -17.85 -4.24
CA ALA A 130 -12.72 -18.41 -4.65
C ALA A 130 -12.84 -19.88 -4.28
N GLY A 131 -14.06 -20.35 -3.98
CA GLY A 131 -14.36 -21.66 -3.42
C GLY A 131 -14.08 -22.91 -4.29
N ARG A 132 -13.39 -22.77 -5.43
CA ARG A 132 -12.93 -23.90 -6.22
C ARG A 132 -11.66 -24.49 -5.63
N GLY A 133 -11.65 -25.80 -5.35
CA GLY A 133 -10.50 -26.48 -4.74
C GLY A 133 -10.52 -26.41 -3.22
N PHE A 134 -9.35 -26.48 -2.61
CA PHE A 134 -9.18 -26.50 -1.15
C PHE A 134 -8.89 -25.10 -0.55
N GLY A 135 -8.80 -24.06 -1.38
CA GLY A 135 -8.40 -22.71 -0.97
C GLY A 135 -6.89 -22.52 -0.96
N GLU A 136 -6.45 -21.52 -0.23
CA GLU A 136 -5.03 -21.16 -0.07
C GLU A 136 -4.64 -21.12 1.41
N PRO A 137 -3.36 -21.35 1.73
CA PRO A 137 -2.89 -21.22 3.11
C PRO A 137 -3.02 -19.76 3.58
N ILE A 138 -3.65 -19.55 4.71
CA ILE A 138 -3.82 -18.20 5.31
C ILE A 138 -2.47 -17.50 5.55
N ARG A 139 -1.40 -18.27 5.76
CA ARG A 139 -0.03 -17.78 5.94
C ARG A 139 0.54 -17.04 4.73
N LEU A 140 -0.07 -17.22 3.53
CA LEU A 140 0.29 -16.45 2.34
C LEU A 140 -0.38 -15.07 2.31
N MET A 141 -1.46 -14.89 3.08
CA MET A 141 -2.25 -13.65 3.11
C MET A 141 -1.86 -12.77 4.30
N VAL A 142 -1.43 -13.38 5.40
CA VAL A 142 -1.03 -12.68 6.63
C VAL A 142 0.31 -13.22 7.11
N ASP A 143 1.09 -12.38 7.77
CA ASP A 143 2.39 -12.73 8.32
C ASP A 143 2.22 -13.57 9.61
N LEU A 144 1.66 -14.76 9.46
CA LEU A 144 1.46 -15.72 10.53
C LEU A 144 2.67 -16.67 10.61
N PRO A 145 3.44 -16.69 11.71
CA PRO A 145 4.55 -17.59 11.90
C PRO A 145 4.15 -19.07 11.81
N ASN A 146 5.08 -19.92 11.38
CA ASN A 146 4.79 -21.35 11.14
C ASN A 146 4.48 -22.14 12.41
N ASP A 147 4.94 -21.67 13.54
CA ASP A 147 4.75 -22.24 14.89
C ASP A 147 3.46 -21.76 15.58
N CYS A 148 2.66 -20.91 14.89
CA CYS A 148 1.42 -20.38 15.43
C CYS A 148 0.21 -21.03 14.78
N ASP A 149 -0.80 -21.33 15.60
CA ASP A 149 -2.08 -21.87 15.17
C ASP A 149 -3.17 -20.78 15.19
N ILE A 150 -4.22 -21.00 14.43
CA ILE A 150 -5.41 -20.15 14.43
C ILE A 150 -6.29 -20.60 15.61
N VAL A 151 -6.53 -19.67 16.55
CA VAL A 151 -7.35 -19.92 17.73
C VAL A 151 -8.82 -19.65 17.45
N ASP A 152 -9.10 -18.52 16.76
CA ASP A 152 -10.46 -18.12 16.44
C ASP A 152 -10.49 -17.25 15.17
N MET A 153 -11.67 -17.25 14.52
CA MET A 153 -11.95 -16.41 13.34
C MET A 153 -13.35 -15.83 13.44
N MET A 154 -13.47 -14.52 13.18
CA MET A 154 -14.72 -13.82 13.26
C MET A 154 -14.79 -12.63 12.30
N ILE A 155 -15.98 -12.11 12.08
CA ILE A 155 -16.19 -10.87 11.35
C ILE A 155 -15.83 -9.70 12.28
N TYR A 156 -15.08 -8.73 11.75
CA TYR A 156 -14.79 -7.49 12.47
C TYR A 156 -16.06 -6.65 12.60
N ASP A 157 -16.37 -6.26 13.82
CA ASP A 157 -17.46 -5.33 14.13
C ASP A 157 -16.93 -4.27 15.11
N GLU A 158 -16.87 -3.03 14.64
CA GLU A 158 -16.34 -1.89 15.41
C GLU A 158 -17.12 -1.62 16.71
N ALA A 159 -18.40 -2.01 16.76
CA ALA A 159 -19.25 -1.81 17.92
C ALA A 159 -19.02 -2.84 19.03
N GLN A 160 -18.32 -3.93 18.73
CA GLN A 160 -18.10 -5.02 19.68
C GLN A 160 -16.91 -4.79 20.61
N LYS A 161 -17.02 -5.40 21.78
CA LYS A 161 -15.90 -5.54 22.73
C LYS A 161 -15.58 -7.02 22.88
N MET A 162 -14.31 -7.34 22.88
CA MET A 162 -13.83 -8.70 23.00
C MET A 162 -13.12 -8.90 24.33
N VAL A 163 -13.33 -10.06 24.95
CA VAL A 163 -12.55 -10.51 26.09
C VAL A 163 -11.48 -11.46 25.58
N VAL A 164 -10.22 -11.10 25.79
CA VAL A 164 -9.09 -11.95 25.47
C VAL A 164 -8.51 -12.48 26.78
N ALA A 165 -8.41 -13.80 26.90
CA ALA A 165 -7.88 -14.44 28.11
C ALA A 165 -6.84 -15.49 27.75
N ALA A 166 -5.76 -15.53 28.54
CA ALA A 166 -4.74 -16.56 28.45
C ALA A 166 -5.09 -17.74 29.37
N THR A 167 -4.59 -18.91 29.06
CA THR A 167 -4.74 -20.12 29.90
C THR A 167 -4.16 -19.97 31.32
N THR A 168 -3.27 -18.98 31.49
CA THR A 168 -2.71 -18.60 32.80
C THR A 168 -3.66 -17.83 33.72
N GLY A 169 -4.90 -17.52 33.23
CA GLY A 169 -5.90 -16.78 33.98
C GLY A 169 -5.85 -15.27 33.86
N HIS A 170 -4.90 -14.74 33.10
CA HIS A 170 -4.85 -13.31 32.80
C HIS A 170 -5.70 -13.00 31.59
N GLY A 171 -6.51 -11.95 31.67
CA GLY A 171 -7.36 -11.50 30.55
C GLY A 171 -7.64 -10.02 30.62
N PHE A 172 -8.07 -9.47 29.48
CA PHE A 172 -8.43 -8.06 29.34
C PHE A 172 -9.54 -7.88 28.30
N VAL A 173 -10.22 -6.74 28.38
CA VAL A 173 -11.26 -6.36 27.42
C VAL A 173 -10.68 -5.40 26.40
N VAL A 174 -10.84 -5.73 25.12
CA VAL A 174 -10.42 -4.91 23.99
C VAL A 174 -11.64 -4.33 23.29
N ALA A 175 -11.66 -3.04 23.04
CA ALA A 175 -12.58 -2.43 22.11
C ALA A 175 -12.02 -2.62 20.70
N MET A 176 -12.87 -3.00 19.74
CA MET A 176 -12.45 -3.21 18.35
C MET A 176 -12.34 -1.92 17.53
N LYS A 177 -12.19 -0.77 18.19
CA LYS A 177 -11.99 0.52 17.54
C LYS A 177 -10.56 0.72 17.05
#